data_d69cb504d50dbef6d22225dcebb78f80
#
_entry.id   d69cb504d50dbef6d22225dcebb78f80
#
_cell.length_a   1.000
_cell.length_b   1.000
_cell.length_c   1.000
_cell.angle_alpha   90.00
_cell.angle_beta   90.00
_cell.angle_gamma   90.00
#
_symmetry.space_group_name_H-M   'P 1'
#
loop_
_entity.id
_entity.type
_entity.pdbx_description
1 polymer ?
#
loop_
_entity_poly.entity_id
_entity_poly.type
_entity_poly.pdbx_seq_one_letter_code
_entity_poly.pdbx_strand_id
1 'polypeptide(L)'
;MSAPQANRPSRTAGVPRANPALSRPPSPAPKRVAAGGRDRTLTGSYVVEINAATPLGMVEMERRGVPGSLVKEMAVKMAGPAVRMFSYLGIPKATVEKKAAGKEMIAGAGGQAALGMVRLLAIAQAMVQHSDAPGAKGFDSAKWLGQWIERPQPALGGRRPAELLDTPTGTALVARLLGAIESGTYQ
;
A
#
# COMPACT_ATOMS: atom_id res chain seq x y z
N MET A 1 -51.06 -55.50 46.39
CA MET A 1 -50.58 -55.06 47.71
C MET A 1 -49.74 -53.84 47.55
N SER A 2 -50.23 -52.74 48.08
CA SER A 2 -49.57 -51.59 48.63
C SER A 2 -48.57 -50.78 47.76
N ALA A 3 -49.05 -49.61 47.41
CA ALA A 3 -48.23 -48.43 47.25
C ALA A 3 -47.71 -47.95 48.61
N PRO A 4 -46.67 -47.10 48.67
CA PRO A 4 -46.99 -45.71 48.99
C PRO A 4 -46.26 -44.64 48.16
N GLN A 5 -46.92 -43.51 48.24
CA GLN A 5 -46.52 -42.17 47.79
C GLN A 5 -45.23 -41.71 48.46
N ALA A 6 -44.47 -40.83 47.79
CA ALA A 6 -43.69 -39.78 48.42
C ALA A 6 -43.38 -38.64 47.42
N ASN A 7 -44.05 -37.62 47.58
CA ASN A 7 -43.54 -36.27 47.96
C ASN A 7 -42.67 -35.53 46.93
N ARG A 8 -43.27 -34.54 46.26
CA ARG A 8 -42.60 -33.42 45.62
C ARG A 8 -42.12 -32.41 46.65
N PRO A 9 -41.02 -31.76 46.42
CA PRO A 9 -40.93 -30.30 46.65
C PRO A 9 -40.65 -29.53 45.39
N SER A 10 -41.45 -28.50 45.23
CA SER A 10 -41.31 -27.40 44.28
C SER A 10 -39.94 -26.74 44.45
N ARG A 11 -39.18 -26.61 43.37
CA ARG A 11 -38.04 -25.72 43.31
C ARG A 11 -38.32 -24.60 42.32
N THR A 12 -38.52 -23.46 42.90
CA THR A 12 -38.55 -22.12 42.31
C THR A 12 -37.43 -21.91 41.32
N ALA A 13 -37.82 -21.55 40.09
CA ALA A 13 -36.93 -21.10 39.06
C ALA A 13 -36.20 -19.82 39.47
N GLY A 14 -34.91 -19.93 39.71
CA GLY A 14 -34.00 -18.79 39.83
C GLY A 14 -33.74 -18.20 38.45
N VAL A 15 -34.22 -16.98 38.26
CA VAL A 15 -33.89 -16.14 37.12
C VAL A 15 -32.37 -15.88 37.13
N PRO A 16 -31.62 -16.19 36.04
CA PRO A 16 -30.24 -15.78 35.98
C PRO A 16 -30.14 -14.26 35.85
N ARG A 17 -29.53 -13.63 36.82
CA ARG A 17 -29.17 -12.19 36.81
C ARG A 17 -28.32 -11.92 35.57
N ALA A 18 -28.75 -10.92 34.81
CA ALA A 18 -28.00 -10.32 33.72
C ALA A 18 -26.62 -9.89 34.22
N ASN A 19 -25.58 -10.42 33.56
CA ASN A 19 -24.21 -10.01 33.74
C ASN A 19 -24.08 -8.54 33.27
N PRO A 20 -23.55 -7.61 34.08
CA PRO A 20 -23.30 -6.26 33.59
C PRO A 20 -22.27 -6.34 32.49
N ALA A 21 -22.64 -5.81 31.32
CA ALA A 21 -21.81 -5.69 30.13
C ALA A 21 -20.42 -5.17 30.51
N LEU A 22 -19.42 -5.97 30.23
CA LEU A 22 -18.03 -5.53 30.16
C LEU A 22 -17.97 -4.46 29.07
N SER A 23 -18.01 -3.22 29.49
CA SER A 23 -17.81 -2.06 28.61
C SER A 23 -16.43 -2.18 28.01
N ARG A 24 -16.37 -2.59 26.73
CA ARG A 24 -15.17 -2.59 25.94
C ARG A 24 -14.61 -1.15 25.91
N PRO A 25 -13.36 -0.92 26.32
CA PRO A 25 -12.80 0.43 26.24
C PRO A 25 -12.85 0.91 24.79
N PRO A 26 -13.15 2.21 24.55
CA PRO A 26 -13.17 2.75 23.21
C PRO A 26 -11.78 2.53 22.57
N SER A 27 -11.77 1.94 21.37
CA SER A 27 -10.56 1.87 20.55
C SER A 27 -9.96 3.27 20.44
N PRO A 28 -8.65 3.43 20.65
CA PRO A 28 -8.01 4.71 20.46
C PRO A 28 -8.28 5.18 19.02
N ALA A 29 -8.86 6.37 18.89
CA ALA A 29 -9.04 7.00 17.59
C ALA A 29 -7.67 7.04 16.86
N PRO A 30 -7.63 6.80 15.54
CA PRO A 30 -6.39 6.85 14.81
C PRO A 30 -5.77 8.22 15.05
N LYS A 31 -4.57 8.24 15.65
CA LYS A 31 -3.79 9.47 15.81
C LYS A 31 -3.63 10.06 14.41
N ARG A 32 -4.16 11.25 14.18
CA ARG A 32 -3.89 12.04 12.99
C ARG A 32 -2.36 12.17 12.92
N VAL A 33 -1.74 11.40 12.05
CA VAL A 33 -0.32 11.55 11.72
C VAL A 33 -0.19 12.97 11.17
N ALA A 34 0.59 13.79 11.86
CA ALA A 34 0.89 15.13 11.41
C ALA A 34 1.48 15.02 10.01
N ALA A 35 0.82 15.67 9.04
CA ALA A 35 1.23 15.68 7.66
C ALA A 35 2.63 16.31 7.58
N GLY A 36 3.65 15.48 7.48
CA GLY A 36 4.94 15.89 6.95
C GLY A 36 4.68 16.58 5.62
N GLY A 37 5.37 17.70 5.34
CA GLY A 37 5.06 18.67 4.31
C GLY A 37 4.49 18.05 3.05
N ARG A 38 3.23 18.39 2.73
CA ARG A 38 2.49 17.83 1.62
C ARG A 38 3.25 18.11 0.34
N ASP A 39 3.83 17.07 -0.22
CA ASP A 39 4.42 17.15 -1.55
C ASP A 39 3.29 17.55 -2.52
N ARG A 40 3.31 18.80 -2.99
CA ARG A 40 2.30 19.38 -3.88
C ARG A 40 2.41 18.86 -5.31
N THR A 41 3.18 17.83 -5.54
CA THR A 41 3.35 17.18 -6.84
C THR A 41 2.22 16.19 -7.11
N LEU A 42 2.05 15.81 -8.38
CA LEU A 42 1.08 14.77 -8.76
C LEU A 42 1.40 13.46 -8.04
N THR A 43 2.66 13.07 -7.98
CA THR A 43 3.10 11.86 -7.28
C THR A 43 2.71 11.89 -5.81
N GLY A 44 2.94 13.00 -5.11
CA GLY A 44 2.54 13.15 -3.71
C GLY A 44 1.02 13.07 -3.51
N SER A 45 0.24 13.67 -4.42
CA SER A 45 -1.22 13.58 -4.38
C SER A 45 -1.71 12.15 -4.55
N TYR A 46 -1.14 11.39 -5.47
CA TYR A 46 -1.47 9.99 -5.69
C TYR A 46 -1.04 9.09 -4.53
N VAL A 47 0.09 9.35 -3.90
CA VAL A 47 0.49 8.64 -2.66
C VAL A 47 -0.54 8.85 -1.55
N VAL A 48 -1.02 10.07 -1.35
CA VAL A 48 -2.08 10.36 -0.37
C VAL A 48 -3.38 9.64 -0.73
N GLU A 49 -3.78 9.65 -2.00
CA GLU A 49 -4.99 8.97 -2.48
C GLU A 49 -4.90 7.46 -2.27
N ILE A 50 -3.78 6.83 -2.60
CA ILE A 50 -3.54 5.40 -2.39
C ILE A 50 -3.59 5.02 -0.90
N ASN A 51 -2.96 5.81 -0.03
CA ASN A 51 -2.94 5.54 1.41
C ASN A 51 -4.33 5.70 2.07
N ALA A 52 -5.22 6.47 1.46
CA ALA A 52 -6.59 6.67 1.91
C ALA A 52 -7.61 5.74 1.22
N ALA A 53 -7.20 5.04 0.17
CA ALA A 53 -8.11 4.26 -0.66
C ALA A 53 -8.64 3.02 0.07
N THR A 54 -9.94 2.78 -0.07
CA THR A 54 -10.54 1.49 0.26
C THR A 54 -10.18 0.46 -0.82
N PRO A 55 -10.35 -0.86 -0.57
CA PRO A 55 -10.16 -1.87 -1.61
C PRO A 55 -10.96 -1.59 -2.90
N LEU A 56 -12.21 -1.14 -2.77
CA LEU A 56 -13.03 -0.75 -3.92
C LEU A 56 -12.48 0.50 -4.62
N GLY A 57 -12.06 1.50 -3.85
CA GLY A 57 -11.41 2.70 -4.38
C GLY A 57 -10.14 2.38 -5.18
N MET A 58 -9.34 1.40 -4.73
CA MET A 58 -8.19 0.91 -5.50
C MET A 58 -8.60 0.32 -6.85
N VAL A 59 -9.67 -0.49 -6.90
CA VAL A 59 -10.19 -1.05 -8.16
C VAL A 59 -10.62 0.07 -9.10
N GLU A 60 -11.25 1.13 -8.58
CA GLU A 60 -11.66 2.28 -9.38
C GLU A 60 -10.46 3.07 -9.91
N MET A 61 -9.42 3.27 -9.10
CA MET A 61 -8.17 3.90 -9.53
C MET A 61 -7.50 3.09 -10.65
N GLU A 62 -7.43 1.76 -10.52
CA GLU A 62 -6.87 0.87 -11.53
C GLU A 62 -7.64 0.94 -12.86
N ARG A 63 -8.96 1.01 -12.81
CA ARG A 63 -9.82 1.15 -14.00
C ARG A 63 -9.67 2.51 -14.66
N ARG A 64 -9.61 3.58 -13.87
CA ARG A 64 -9.41 4.95 -14.34
C ARG A 64 -8.03 5.13 -14.98
N GLY A 65 -7.01 4.44 -14.45
CA GLY A 65 -5.61 4.62 -14.82
C GLY A 65 -4.98 5.85 -14.17
N VAL A 66 -3.86 6.29 -14.72
CA VAL A 66 -3.06 7.42 -14.22
C VAL A 66 -2.80 8.45 -15.30
N PRO A 67 -2.66 9.76 -14.98
CA PRO A 67 -2.26 10.76 -15.97
C PRO A 67 -0.88 10.47 -16.55
N GLY A 68 -0.68 10.67 -17.86
CA GLY A 68 0.63 10.54 -18.48
C GLY A 68 1.70 11.45 -17.84
N SER A 69 1.29 12.62 -17.35
CA SER A 69 2.16 13.55 -16.61
C SER A 69 2.66 12.98 -15.28
N LEU A 70 1.88 12.14 -14.59
CA LEU A 70 2.32 11.45 -13.38
C LEU A 70 3.49 10.49 -13.68
N VAL A 71 3.39 9.72 -14.77
CA VAL A 71 4.45 8.79 -15.17
C VAL A 71 5.75 9.52 -15.49
N LYS A 72 5.66 10.69 -16.14
CA LYS A 72 6.82 11.56 -16.40
C LYS A 72 7.43 12.09 -15.10
N GLU A 73 6.60 12.58 -14.20
CA GLU A 73 7.04 13.12 -12.91
C GLU A 73 7.74 12.05 -12.06
N MET A 74 7.18 10.83 -11.97
CA MET A 74 7.82 9.72 -11.28
C MET A 74 9.19 9.37 -11.87
N ALA A 75 9.32 9.34 -13.20
CA ALA A 75 10.60 9.06 -13.85
C ALA A 75 11.67 10.08 -13.47
N VAL A 76 11.31 11.37 -13.38
CA VAL A 76 12.22 12.43 -12.93
C VAL A 76 12.59 12.27 -11.45
N LYS A 77 11.59 12.04 -10.57
CA LYS A 77 11.81 11.89 -9.13
C LYS A 77 12.69 10.70 -8.76
N MET A 78 12.55 9.60 -9.48
CA MET A 78 13.34 8.38 -9.25
C MET A 78 14.76 8.45 -9.81
N ALA A 79 15.14 9.60 -10.39
CA ALA A 79 16.51 9.93 -10.83
C ALA A 79 17.15 8.90 -11.78
N GLY A 80 16.33 8.12 -12.50
CA GLY A 80 16.77 7.21 -13.55
C GLY A 80 16.50 7.77 -14.96
N PRO A 81 17.04 7.16 -16.01
CA PRO A 81 16.65 7.48 -17.38
C PRO A 81 15.13 7.23 -17.55
N ALA A 82 14.37 8.27 -17.92
CA ALA A 82 12.91 8.18 -18.05
C ALA A 82 12.46 7.03 -18.97
N VAL A 83 13.20 6.77 -20.04
CA VAL A 83 12.93 5.68 -20.97
C VAL A 83 12.97 4.32 -20.28
N ARG A 84 13.90 4.14 -19.34
CA ARG A 84 14.03 2.88 -18.58
C ARG A 84 12.84 2.68 -17.66
N MET A 85 12.40 3.73 -16.96
CA MET A 85 11.18 3.68 -16.14
C MET A 85 9.96 3.31 -16.97
N PHE A 86 9.77 3.92 -18.14
CA PHE A 86 8.66 3.58 -19.02
C PHE A 86 8.69 2.12 -19.47
N SER A 87 9.90 1.60 -19.76
CA SER A 87 10.11 0.18 -20.12
C SER A 87 9.71 -0.76 -18.97
N TYR A 88 10.08 -0.44 -17.72
CA TYR A 88 9.69 -1.24 -16.56
C TYR A 88 8.17 -1.28 -16.33
N LEU A 89 7.48 -0.23 -16.71
CA LEU A 89 6.02 -0.17 -16.62
C LEU A 89 5.32 -0.75 -17.86
N GLY A 90 6.07 -1.27 -18.83
CA GLY A 90 5.52 -1.75 -20.09
C GLY A 90 4.85 -0.67 -20.94
N ILE A 91 5.24 0.62 -20.76
CA ILE A 91 4.61 1.75 -21.46
C ILE A 91 5.56 2.31 -22.50
N PRO A 92 5.19 2.30 -23.80
CA PRO A 92 6.00 2.93 -24.84
C PRO A 92 6.21 4.42 -24.57
N LYS A 93 7.44 4.92 -24.77
CA LYS A 93 7.78 6.35 -24.58
C LYS A 93 6.81 7.28 -25.33
N ALA A 94 6.50 6.95 -26.58
CA ALA A 94 5.58 7.77 -27.39
C ALA A 94 4.19 7.87 -26.76
N THR A 95 3.71 6.81 -26.12
CA THR A 95 2.43 6.80 -25.40
C THR A 95 2.50 7.73 -24.19
N VAL A 96 3.55 7.67 -23.39
CA VAL A 96 3.71 8.56 -22.22
C VAL A 96 3.77 10.02 -22.66
N GLU A 97 4.57 10.33 -23.70
CA GLU A 97 4.72 11.69 -24.19
C GLU A 97 3.39 12.25 -24.74
N LYS A 98 2.69 11.48 -25.57
CA LYS A 98 1.39 11.85 -26.12
C LYS A 98 0.35 12.10 -25.02
N LYS A 99 0.22 11.14 -24.08
CA LYS A 99 -0.77 11.22 -23.00
C LYS A 99 -0.47 12.36 -22.03
N ALA A 100 0.82 12.61 -21.75
CA ALA A 100 1.21 13.73 -20.92
C ALA A 100 0.92 15.09 -21.57
N ALA A 101 1.20 15.24 -22.86
CA ALA A 101 0.90 16.47 -23.61
C ALA A 101 -0.61 16.72 -23.73
N GLY A 102 -1.40 15.68 -23.99
CA GLY A 102 -2.86 15.74 -24.08
C GLY A 102 -3.59 15.79 -22.74
N LYS A 103 -2.87 15.75 -21.60
CA LYS A 103 -3.45 15.61 -20.25
C LYS A 103 -4.41 14.40 -20.13
N GLU A 104 -4.06 13.32 -20.84
CA GLU A 104 -4.88 12.12 -20.93
C GLU A 104 -4.42 11.05 -19.94
N MET A 105 -5.33 10.12 -19.65
CA MET A 105 -5.05 8.97 -18.77
C MET A 105 -4.38 7.83 -19.54
N ILE A 106 -3.46 7.15 -18.87
CA ILE A 106 -2.91 5.85 -19.26
C ILE A 106 -3.68 4.81 -18.45
N ALA A 107 -4.53 4.04 -19.10
CA ALA A 107 -5.31 2.95 -18.52
C ALA A 107 -4.74 1.57 -18.90
N GLY A 108 -5.40 0.50 -18.45
CA GLY A 108 -4.98 -0.87 -18.72
C GLY A 108 -3.68 -1.24 -18.02
N ALA A 109 -2.95 -2.21 -18.57
CA ALA A 109 -1.75 -2.79 -17.92
C ALA A 109 -0.71 -1.72 -17.55
N GLY A 110 -0.39 -0.79 -18.44
CA GLY A 110 0.57 0.27 -18.17
C GLY A 110 0.12 1.23 -17.07
N GLY A 111 -1.19 1.56 -17.02
CA GLY A 111 -1.78 2.36 -15.94
C GLY A 111 -1.73 1.66 -14.59
N GLN A 112 -2.03 0.36 -14.57
CA GLN A 112 -1.94 -0.49 -13.38
C GLN A 112 -0.50 -0.60 -12.88
N ALA A 113 0.46 -0.81 -13.77
CA ALA A 113 1.88 -0.85 -13.44
C ALA A 113 2.36 0.48 -12.85
N ALA A 114 1.95 1.61 -13.44
CA ALA A 114 2.27 2.94 -12.92
C ALA A 114 1.64 3.19 -11.54
N LEU A 115 0.39 2.78 -11.32
CA LEU A 115 -0.26 2.85 -10.01
C LEU A 115 0.46 1.96 -8.99
N GLY A 116 0.87 0.77 -9.40
CA GLY A 116 1.71 -0.12 -8.60
C GLY A 116 3.02 0.52 -8.17
N MET A 117 3.69 1.25 -9.05
CA MET A 117 4.91 2.00 -8.71
C MET A 117 4.64 3.11 -7.68
N VAL A 118 3.53 3.85 -7.80
CA VAL A 118 3.14 4.83 -6.77
C VAL A 118 2.91 4.15 -5.43
N ARG A 119 2.30 2.95 -5.42
CA ARG A 119 2.12 2.15 -4.20
C ARG A 119 3.44 1.76 -3.56
N LEU A 120 4.44 1.33 -4.35
CA LEU A 120 5.78 1.04 -3.84
C LEU A 120 6.43 2.29 -3.22
N LEU A 121 6.24 3.45 -3.85
CA LEU A 121 6.72 4.71 -3.31
C LEU A 121 6.04 5.07 -1.99
N ALA A 122 4.73 4.84 -1.88
CA ALA A 122 3.99 5.03 -0.62
C ALA A 122 4.56 4.16 0.51
N ILE A 123 4.86 2.88 0.23
CA ILE A 123 5.52 1.97 1.19
C ILE A 123 6.90 2.52 1.58
N ALA A 124 7.75 2.89 0.61
CA ALA A 124 9.07 3.42 0.88
C ALA A 124 9.03 4.72 1.73
N GLN A 125 8.04 5.58 1.52
CA GLN A 125 7.84 6.78 2.33
C GLN A 125 7.39 6.43 3.76
N ALA A 126 6.50 5.45 3.93
CA ALA A 126 6.06 4.98 5.24
C ALA A 126 7.23 4.41 6.05
N MET A 127 8.09 3.59 5.43
CA MET A 127 9.31 3.06 6.07
C MET A 127 10.18 4.17 6.66
N VAL A 128 10.38 5.26 5.93
CA VAL A 128 11.19 6.40 6.40
C VAL A 128 10.47 7.17 7.52
N GLN A 129 9.15 7.33 7.43
CA GLN A 129 8.36 8.02 8.46
C GLN A 129 8.32 7.24 9.80
N HIS A 130 8.41 5.91 9.76
CA HIS A 130 8.46 5.06 10.95
C HIS A 130 9.88 4.87 11.48
N SER A 131 10.90 5.40 10.80
CA SER A 131 12.30 5.26 11.19
C SER A 131 12.72 6.39 12.12
N ASP A 132 13.25 6.03 13.29
CA ASP A 132 13.87 6.96 14.24
C ASP A 132 15.36 7.26 13.90
N ALA A 133 15.86 6.73 12.78
CA ALA A 133 17.25 6.89 12.38
C ALA A 133 17.59 8.38 12.12
N PRO A 134 18.76 8.86 12.57
CA PRO A 134 19.16 10.27 12.38
C PRO A 134 19.16 10.73 10.92
N GLY A 135 19.32 9.80 9.97
CA GLY A 135 19.30 10.07 8.52
C GLY A 135 17.91 10.08 7.88
N ALA A 136 16.83 9.80 8.63
CA ALA A 136 15.48 9.79 8.08
C ALA A 136 14.98 11.16 7.66
N LYS A 137 15.42 12.22 8.37
CA LYS A 137 15.08 13.61 8.00
C LYS A 137 15.78 14.00 6.70
N GLY A 138 14.98 14.34 5.67
CA GLY A 138 15.50 14.73 4.36
C GLY A 138 15.84 13.55 3.43
N PHE A 139 15.52 12.33 3.82
CA PHE A 139 15.72 11.14 2.97
C PHE A 139 14.79 11.19 1.76
N ASP A 140 15.37 11.06 0.56
CA ASP A 140 14.64 11.02 -0.71
C ASP A 140 14.20 9.58 -1.02
N SER A 141 13.00 9.22 -0.56
CA SER A 141 12.42 7.88 -0.77
C SER A 141 12.22 7.55 -2.25
N ALA A 142 11.93 8.54 -3.10
CA ALA A 142 11.72 8.31 -4.52
C ALA A 142 13.04 7.96 -5.22
N LYS A 143 14.07 8.73 -4.97
CA LYS A 143 15.41 8.46 -5.49
C LYS A 143 15.95 7.13 -4.99
N TRP A 144 15.80 6.86 -3.71
CA TRP A 144 16.20 5.58 -3.11
C TRP A 144 15.48 4.40 -3.76
N LEU A 145 14.16 4.48 -3.88
CA LEU A 145 13.35 3.43 -4.52
C LEU A 145 13.80 3.19 -5.96
N GLY A 146 14.01 4.27 -6.73
CA GLY A 146 14.50 4.18 -8.11
C GLY A 146 15.82 3.46 -8.23
N GLN A 147 16.74 3.64 -7.28
CA GLN A 147 18.01 2.92 -7.22
C GLN A 147 17.85 1.48 -6.73
N TRP A 148 16.97 1.27 -5.76
CA TRP A 148 16.76 -0.04 -5.14
C TRP A 148 16.14 -1.04 -6.11
N ILE A 149 15.16 -0.63 -6.91
CA ILE A 149 14.52 -1.53 -7.91
C ILE A 149 15.48 -2.02 -8.99
N GLU A 150 16.60 -1.32 -9.20
CA GLU A 150 17.64 -1.69 -10.17
C GLU A 150 18.66 -2.68 -9.62
N ARG A 151 18.65 -2.96 -8.33
CA ARG A 151 19.61 -3.86 -7.68
C ARG A 151 19.06 -5.28 -7.62
N PRO A 152 19.84 -6.30 -8.00
CA PRO A 152 19.45 -7.69 -7.81
C PRO A 152 19.13 -7.98 -6.35
N GLN A 153 18.03 -8.71 -6.12
CA GLN A 153 17.57 -9.08 -4.79
C GLN A 153 17.66 -10.60 -4.60
N PRO A 154 18.34 -11.11 -3.57
CA PRO A 154 18.44 -12.55 -3.32
C PRO A 154 17.07 -13.22 -3.17
N ALA A 155 16.12 -12.57 -2.48
CA ALA A 155 14.75 -13.07 -2.33
C ALA A 155 13.94 -13.15 -3.63
N LEU A 156 14.43 -12.53 -4.71
CA LEU A 156 13.84 -12.64 -6.04
C LEU A 156 14.68 -13.58 -6.96
N GLY A 157 15.49 -14.46 -6.36
CA GLY A 157 16.39 -15.33 -7.12
C GLY A 157 17.46 -14.57 -7.88
N GLY A 158 17.93 -13.44 -7.35
CA GLY A 158 18.92 -12.59 -7.98
C GLY A 158 18.37 -11.67 -9.07
N ARG A 159 17.06 -11.64 -9.31
CA ARG A 159 16.42 -10.71 -10.26
C ARG A 159 16.32 -9.31 -9.67
N ARG A 160 16.28 -8.31 -10.53
CA ARG A 160 15.98 -6.93 -10.14
C ARG A 160 14.48 -6.75 -9.98
N PRO A 161 14.00 -6.08 -8.92
CA PRO A 161 12.59 -5.74 -8.78
C PRO A 161 12.00 -5.09 -10.04
N ALA A 162 12.76 -4.22 -10.69
CA ALA A 162 12.36 -3.53 -11.92
C ALA A 162 11.86 -4.46 -13.05
N GLU A 163 12.36 -5.70 -13.10
CA GLU A 163 11.98 -6.69 -14.12
C GLU A 163 10.57 -7.29 -13.90
N LEU A 164 9.94 -7.00 -12.79
CA LEU A 164 8.66 -7.57 -12.38
C LEU A 164 7.51 -6.54 -12.37
N LEU A 165 7.82 -5.26 -12.61
CA LEU A 165 6.88 -4.16 -12.38
C LEU A 165 5.84 -3.98 -13.48
N ASP A 166 5.98 -4.65 -14.60
CA ASP A 166 5.02 -4.66 -15.70
C ASP A 166 3.77 -5.49 -15.42
N THR A 167 3.77 -6.26 -14.33
CA THR A 167 2.66 -7.14 -13.93
C THR A 167 2.15 -6.84 -12.52
N PRO A 168 0.84 -6.95 -12.26
CA PRO A 168 0.27 -6.78 -10.92
C PRO A 168 0.85 -7.75 -9.88
N THR A 169 1.06 -9.03 -10.28
CA THR A 169 1.64 -10.06 -9.41
C THR A 169 3.09 -9.73 -9.06
N GLY A 170 3.88 -9.28 -10.03
CA GLY A 170 5.26 -8.87 -9.81
C GLY A 170 5.34 -7.66 -8.88
N THR A 171 4.50 -6.64 -9.11
CA THR A 171 4.38 -5.49 -8.21
C THR A 171 4.01 -5.90 -6.79
N ALA A 172 3.06 -6.83 -6.62
CA ALA A 172 2.68 -7.34 -5.29
C ALA A 172 3.82 -8.10 -4.60
N LEU A 173 4.64 -8.84 -5.36
CA LEU A 173 5.83 -9.52 -4.85
C LEU A 173 6.86 -8.51 -4.36
N VAL A 174 7.14 -7.47 -5.14
CA VAL A 174 8.08 -6.39 -4.79
C VAL A 174 7.57 -5.61 -3.56
N ALA A 175 6.27 -5.35 -3.46
CA ALA A 175 5.67 -4.69 -2.31
C ALA A 175 5.85 -5.51 -1.02
N ARG A 176 5.65 -6.83 -1.08
CA ARG A 176 5.91 -7.73 0.05
C ARG A 176 7.38 -7.73 0.46
N LEU A 177 8.29 -7.71 -0.51
CA LEU A 177 9.72 -7.63 -0.24
C LEU A 177 10.10 -6.33 0.48
N LEU A 178 9.56 -5.18 0.06
CA LEU A 178 9.74 -3.91 0.75
C LEU A 178 9.23 -3.97 2.20
N GLY A 179 8.04 -4.53 2.42
CA GLY A 179 7.49 -4.70 3.77
C GLY A 179 8.33 -5.63 4.66
N ALA A 180 8.95 -6.67 4.08
CA ALA A 180 9.87 -7.55 4.81
C ALA A 180 11.15 -6.82 5.22
N ILE A 181 11.64 -5.89 4.42
CA ILE A 181 12.80 -5.03 4.77
C ILE A 181 12.42 -4.11 5.95
N GLU A 182 11.22 -3.51 5.93
CA GLU A 182 10.72 -2.66 7.02
C GLU A 182 10.65 -3.40 8.35
N SER A 183 10.12 -4.63 8.35
CA SER A 183 9.95 -5.44 9.55
C SER A 183 11.26 -6.11 10.05
N GLY A 184 12.37 -5.95 9.33
CA GLY A 184 13.64 -6.60 9.68
C GLY A 184 13.63 -8.14 9.54
N THR A 185 12.57 -8.70 8.96
CA THR A 185 12.45 -10.16 8.70
C THR A 185 13.24 -10.60 7.48
N TYR A 186 13.88 -9.66 6.80
CA TYR A 186 14.73 -9.91 5.65
C TYR A 186 16.18 -10.12 6.09
N GLN A 187 16.51 -11.36 6.50
CA GLN A 187 17.87 -11.82 6.69
C GLN A 187 18.15 -13.06 5.84
#